data_8470e309010a033ce35636849df887bf
#
_entry.id   8470e309010a033ce35636849df887bf
#
_cell.length_a   1.000
_cell.length_b   1.000
_cell.length_c   1.000
_cell.angle_alpha   90.00
_cell.angle_beta   90.00
_cell.angle_gamma   90.00
#
_symmetry.space_group_name_H-M   'P 1'
#
loop_
_entity.id
_entity.type
_entity.pdbx_description
1 polymer ?
#
loop_
_entity_poly.entity_id
_entity_poly.type
_entity_poly.pdbx_seq_one_letter_code
_entity_poly.pdbx_strand_id
1 'polypeptide(L)'
;MIKKRKIPEFRRPLAGTIKRIKESWRRPRGLQSKVRQKKKSKPKMPDIGYRQPKEVRGLHPSGFKEVLVRNLKDLERVDPSKEAIRIAATIGKKKREEIIKKAKELKIKILNE
;
A
#
# COMPACT_ATOMS: atom_id res chain seq x y z
N MET A 1 -2.09 -6.50 -19.34
CA MET A 1 -2.14 -5.86 -17.99
C MET A 1 -0.86 -6.22 -17.24
N ILE A 2 -0.04 -5.24 -16.84
CA ILE A 2 1.21 -5.48 -16.12
C ILE A 2 0.89 -5.83 -14.66
N LYS A 3 1.30 -7.02 -14.22
CA LYS A 3 1.10 -7.47 -12.83
C LYS A 3 2.17 -6.89 -11.90
N LYS A 4 1.80 -6.55 -10.67
CA LYS A 4 2.74 -6.22 -9.61
C LYS A 4 3.70 -7.37 -9.36
N ARG A 5 5.01 -7.09 -9.26
CA ARG A 5 6.02 -8.09 -8.91
C ARG A 5 5.87 -8.47 -7.44
N LYS A 6 6.05 -9.76 -7.14
CA LYS A 6 6.13 -10.23 -5.75
C LYS A 6 7.44 -9.72 -5.14
N ILE A 7 7.35 -8.92 -4.10
CA ILE A 7 8.50 -8.37 -3.36
C ILE A 7 8.67 -9.17 -2.07
N PRO A 8 9.90 -9.54 -1.69
CA PRO A 8 10.16 -10.16 -0.39
C PRO A 8 9.76 -9.25 0.76
N GLU A 9 9.33 -9.82 1.85
CA GLU A 9 9.06 -9.06 3.07
C GLU A 9 10.39 -8.68 3.74
N PHE A 10 10.62 -7.38 3.89
CA PHE A 10 11.84 -6.86 4.47
C PHE A 10 11.67 -6.70 5.99
N ARG A 11 12.01 -7.75 6.73
CA ARG A 11 11.99 -7.75 8.19
C ARG A 11 13.38 -7.51 8.77
N ARG A 12 13.41 -6.95 9.96
CA ARG A 12 14.66 -6.79 10.71
C ARG A 12 15.27 -8.18 10.96
N PRO A 13 16.59 -8.39 10.75
CA PRO A 13 17.26 -9.64 11.11
C PRO A 13 16.98 -10.01 12.57
N LEU A 14 16.72 -11.29 12.86
CA LEU A 14 16.42 -11.85 14.17
C LEU A 14 15.05 -11.46 14.77
N ALA A 15 14.21 -10.68 14.10
CA ALA A 15 12.91 -10.29 14.62
C ALA A 15 11.98 -11.48 14.94
N GLY A 16 12.07 -12.58 14.21
CA GLY A 16 11.30 -13.79 14.51
C GLY A 16 11.87 -14.67 15.63
N THR A 17 13.13 -14.45 16.02
CA THR A 17 13.83 -15.27 17.01
C THR A 17 13.83 -14.62 18.39
N ILE A 18 13.93 -13.31 18.45
CA ILE A 18 14.06 -12.55 19.70
C ILE A 18 12.83 -11.69 19.93
N LYS A 19 12.01 -12.01 20.95
CA LYS A 19 10.72 -11.33 21.25
C LYS A 19 10.82 -9.81 21.41
N ARG A 20 11.91 -9.29 21.97
CA ARG A 20 12.14 -7.85 22.20
C ARG A 20 12.44 -7.06 20.91
N ILE A 21 12.73 -7.74 19.78
CA ILE A 21 13.08 -7.09 18.52
C ILE A 21 11.81 -6.91 17.69
N LYS A 22 11.41 -5.67 17.42
CA LYS A 22 10.28 -5.36 16.53
C LYS A 22 10.63 -5.71 15.09
N GLU A 23 9.64 -6.15 14.31
CA GLU A 23 9.79 -6.59 12.90
C GLU A 23 10.12 -5.48 11.91
N SER A 24 9.86 -4.21 12.29
CA SER A 24 10.12 -3.07 11.42
C SER A 24 11.55 -3.07 10.88
N TRP A 25 11.70 -2.87 9.59
CA TRP A 25 13.00 -2.90 8.92
C TRP A 25 14.01 -1.94 9.55
N ARG A 26 15.21 -2.44 9.79
CA ARG A 26 16.41 -1.67 10.15
C ARG A 26 17.57 -2.16 9.31
N ARG A 27 18.32 -1.23 8.70
CA ARG A 27 19.49 -1.57 7.89
C ARG A 27 20.58 -2.19 8.76
N PRO A 28 21.10 -3.37 8.42
CA PRO A 28 22.21 -3.98 9.17
C PRO A 28 23.49 -3.15 8.99
N ARG A 29 24.16 -2.81 10.12
CA ARG A 29 25.38 -1.98 10.13
C ARG A 29 26.64 -2.74 10.56
N GLY A 30 26.50 -3.94 11.16
CA GLY A 30 27.64 -4.73 11.64
C GLY A 30 28.62 -5.09 10.52
N LEU A 31 29.92 -5.03 10.82
CA LEU A 31 31.00 -5.34 9.86
C LEU A 31 30.85 -6.73 9.25
N GLN A 32 30.53 -7.75 10.06
CA GLN A 32 30.39 -9.14 9.63
C GLN A 32 28.93 -9.56 9.39
N SER A 33 27.99 -8.62 9.29
CA SER A 33 26.59 -8.95 9.03
C SER A 33 26.42 -9.65 7.68
N LYS A 34 26.05 -10.93 7.74
CA LYS A 34 25.82 -11.77 6.56
C LYS A 34 24.66 -11.26 5.68
N VAL A 35 23.69 -10.56 6.28
CA VAL A 35 22.59 -9.88 5.57
C VAL A 35 23.13 -8.69 4.79
N ARG A 36 24.01 -7.86 5.42
CA ARG A 36 24.66 -6.74 4.74
C ARG A 36 25.51 -7.19 3.55
N GLN A 37 26.20 -8.32 3.72
CA GLN A 37 26.98 -8.96 2.64
C GLN A 37 26.13 -9.65 1.58
N LYS A 38 24.78 -9.59 1.69
CA LYS A 38 23.83 -10.21 0.75
C LYS A 38 24.06 -11.71 0.52
N LYS A 39 24.50 -12.46 1.54
CA LYS A 39 24.68 -13.92 1.42
C LYS A 39 23.36 -14.60 1.06
N LYS A 40 23.39 -15.54 0.11
CA LYS A 40 22.22 -16.23 -0.48
C LYS A 40 21.31 -16.89 0.58
N SER A 41 21.90 -17.46 1.64
CA SER A 41 21.18 -18.13 2.74
C SER A 41 20.49 -17.19 3.73
N LYS A 42 20.62 -15.86 3.59
CA LYS A 42 20.08 -14.88 4.53
C LYS A 42 18.91 -14.08 3.92
N PRO A 43 18.05 -13.47 4.75
CA PRO A 43 16.93 -12.65 4.27
C PRO A 43 17.39 -11.58 3.30
N LYS A 44 16.52 -11.28 2.32
CA LYS A 44 16.79 -10.24 1.33
C LYS A 44 16.73 -8.86 1.96
N MET A 45 17.58 -7.98 1.46
CA MET A 45 17.61 -6.56 1.82
C MET A 45 16.86 -5.72 0.79
N PRO A 46 16.24 -4.58 1.18
CA PRO A 46 15.74 -3.62 0.20
C PRO A 46 16.83 -3.21 -0.77
N ASP A 47 16.50 -3.25 -2.06
CA ASP A 47 17.41 -2.91 -3.15
C ASP A 47 16.63 -2.25 -4.29
N ILE A 48 17.32 -1.48 -5.15
CA ILE A 48 16.70 -0.74 -6.26
C ILE A 48 15.92 -1.67 -7.19
N GLY A 49 16.43 -2.88 -7.46
CA GLY A 49 15.80 -3.87 -8.32
C GLY A 49 14.41 -4.37 -7.87
N TYR A 50 14.04 -4.16 -6.61
CA TYR A 50 12.70 -4.51 -6.10
C TYR A 50 11.65 -3.44 -6.37
N ARG A 51 12.01 -2.31 -6.96
CA ARG A 51 11.05 -1.24 -7.27
C ARG A 51 10.02 -1.71 -8.29
N GLN A 52 8.74 -1.45 -8.03
CA GLN A 52 7.67 -1.78 -8.97
C GLN A 52 7.77 -0.94 -10.26
N PRO A 53 7.34 -1.47 -11.41
CA PRO A 53 7.20 -0.71 -12.65
C PRO A 53 6.40 0.58 -12.44
N LYS A 54 6.69 1.63 -13.20
CA LYS A 54 6.03 2.95 -13.06
C LYS A 54 4.51 2.86 -13.14
N GLU A 55 4.00 2.03 -14.05
CA GLU A 55 2.56 1.89 -14.35
C GLU A 55 1.75 1.30 -13.17
N VAL A 56 2.35 0.41 -12.38
CA VAL A 56 1.66 -0.27 -11.27
C VAL A 56 2.11 0.23 -9.89
N ARG A 57 3.06 1.17 -9.88
CA ARG A 57 3.57 1.76 -8.64
C ARG A 57 2.52 2.66 -7.99
N GLY A 58 2.31 2.51 -6.69
CA GLY A 58 1.35 3.32 -5.93
C GLY A 58 -0.11 2.91 -6.10
N LEU A 59 -0.44 1.95 -6.99
CA LEU A 59 -1.80 1.44 -7.07
C LEU A 59 -2.16 0.61 -5.84
N HIS A 60 -3.42 0.69 -5.43
CA HIS A 60 -3.98 -0.21 -4.43
C HIS A 60 -3.84 -1.68 -4.87
N PRO A 61 -3.79 -2.68 -3.95
CA PRO A 61 -3.73 -4.11 -4.32
C PRO A 61 -4.82 -4.55 -5.32
N SER A 62 -5.99 -3.93 -5.28
CA SER A 62 -7.07 -4.16 -6.25
C SER A 62 -6.81 -3.64 -7.66
N GLY A 63 -5.68 -2.96 -7.92
CA GLY A 63 -5.32 -2.43 -9.23
C GLY A 63 -5.77 -0.99 -9.51
N PHE A 64 -6.60 -0.41 -8.65
CA PHE A 64 -7.10 0.97 -8.79
C PHE A 64 -6.15 1.98 -8.14
N LYS A 65 -6.16 3.20 -8.68
CA LYS A 65 -5.54 4.35 -8.02
C LYS A 65 -6.45 4.83 -6.88
N GLU A 66 -5.92 5.01 -5.71
CA GLU A 66 -6.67 5.47 -4.54
C GLU A 66 -6.83 6.99 -4.55
N VAL A 67 -8.07 7.47 -4.40
CA VAL A 67 -8.41 8.89 -4.30
C VAL A 67 -9.12 9.13 -2.97
N LEU A 68 -8.61 10.09 -2.18
CA LEU A 68 -9.21 10.50 -0.91
C LEU A 68 -10.36 11.48 -1.18
N VAL A 69 -11.57 11.11 -0.73
CA VAL A 69 -12.79 11.91 -0.91
C VAL A 69 -13.20 12.53 0.43
N ARG A 70 -13.41 13.83 0.43
CA ARG A 70 -13.89 14.63 1.58
C ARG A 70 -15.26 15.24 1.37
N ASN A 71 -15.69 15.42 0.12
CA ASN A 71 -16.93 16.08 -0.26
C ASN A 71 -17.59 15.35 -1.45
N LEU A 72 -18.89 15.61 -1.65
CA LEU A 72 -19.62 15.11 -2.81
C LEU A 72 -19.04 15.60 -4.15
N LYS A 73 -18.52 16.83 -4.18
CA LYS A 73 -17.87 17.38 -5.40
C LYS A 73 -16.60 16.63 -5.80
N ASP A 74 -15.92 16.00 -4.86
CA ASP A 74 -14.72 15.20 -5.15
C ASP A 74 -15.07 13.96 -5.96
N LEU A 75 -16.30 13.40 -5.80
CA LEU A 75 -16.77 12.24 -6.57
C LEU A 75 -16.92 12.52 -8.06
N GLU A 76 -17.26 13.73 -8.44
CA GLU A 76 -17.47 14.11 -9.85
C GLU A 76 -16.17 14.10 -10.67
N ARG A 77 -15.02 14.16 -9.95
CA ARG A 77 -13.69 14.16 -10.56
C ARG A 77 -13.05 12.76 -10.67
N VAL A 78 -13.71 11.75 -10.09
CA VAL A 78 -13.17 10.39 -10.03
C VAL A 78 -13.53 9.62 -11.29
N ASP A 79 -12.54 8.97 -11.89
CA ASP A 79 -12.74 8.04 -13.02
C ASP A 79 -13.08 6.64 -12.49
N PRO A 80 -14.33 6.16 -12.66
CA PRO A 80 -14.77 4.85 -12.16
C PRO A 80 -13.97 3.67 -12.71
N SER A 81 -13.37 3.82 -13.90
CA SER A 81 -12.63 2.75 -14.56
C SER A 81 -11.20 2.54 -14.02
N LYS A 82 -10.59 3.58 -13.46
CA LYS A 82 -9.17 3.58 -13.06
C LYS A 82 -8.95 3.88 -11.58
N GLU A 83 -9.91 4.53 -10.94
CA GLU A 83 -9.77 5.03 -9.59
C GLU A 83 -10.74 4.36 -8.63
N ALA A 84 -10.35 4.25 -7.37
CA ALA A 84 -11.20 3.79 -6.28
C ALA A 84 -11.13 4.81 -5.15
N ILE A 85 -12.24 5.06 -4.49
CA ILE A 85 -12.33 6.08 -3.46
C ILE A 85 -12.06 5.54 -2.07
N ARG A 86 -11.42 6.37 -1.26
CA ARG A 86 -11.33 6.22 0.19
C ARG A 86 -11.98 7.43 0.85
N ILE A 87 -13.03 7.20 1.62
CA ILE A 87 -13.73 8.26 2.36
C ILE A 87 -12.86 8.68 3.54
N ALA A 88 -12.64 9.98 3.72
CA ALA A 88 -11.82 10.49 4.81
C ALA A 88 -12.43 10.17 6.18
N ALA A 89 -11.59 9.84 7.16
CA ALA A 89 -12.03 9.49 8.52
C ALA A 89 -12.73 10.66 9.26
N THR A 90 -12.42 11.89 8.87
CA THR A 90 -12.99 13.11 9.45
C THR A 90 -14.44 13.39 9.05
N ILE A 91 -15.00 12.61 8.11
CA ILE A 91 -16.38 12.80 7.64
C ILE A 91 -17.36 12.17 8.61
N GLY A 92 -18.34 12.98 9.07
CA GLY A 92 -19.42 12.52 9.94
C GLY A 92 -20.39 11.56 9.22
N LYS A 93 -21.17 10.80 10.01
CA LYS A 93 -22.03 9.71 9.56
C LYS A 93 -22.99 10.11 8.43
N LYS A 94 -23.74 11.19 8.57
CA LYS A 94 -24.70 11.67 7.52
C LYS A 94 -24.04 11.87 6.16
N LYS A 95 -22.97 12.68 6.11
CA LYS A 95 -22.23 12.92 4.85
C LYS A 95 -21.59 11.64 4.28
N ARG A 96 -21.15 10.72 5.15
CA ARG A 96 -20.60 9.45 4.71
C ARG A 96 -21.66 8.63 3.97
N GLU A 97 -22.87 8.50 4.51
CA GLU A 97 -23.98 7.80 3.89
C GLU A 97 -24.37 8.39 2.53
N GLU A 98 -24.41 9.73 2.42
CA GLU A 98 -24.66 10.42 1.16
C GLU A 98 -23.58 10.15 0.11
N ILE A 99 -22.31 10.19 0.51
CA ILE A 99 -21.18 9.87 -0.36
C ILE A 99 -21.25 8.40 -0.84
N ILE A 100 -21.58 7.47 0.04
CA ILE A 100 -21.71 6.05 -0.30
C ILE A 100 -22.85 5.85 -1.31
N LYS A 101 -24.02 6.46 -1.08
CA LYS A 101 -25.16 6.38 -2.02
C LYS A 101 -24.75 6.88 -3.41
N LYS A 102 -24.22 8.09 -3.50
CA LYS A 102 -23.79 8.69 -4.78
C LYS A 102 -22.67 7.90 -5.46
N ALA A 103 -21.72 7.35 -4.70
CA ALA A 103 -20.66 6.51 -5.25
C ALA A 103 -21.19 5.18 -5.83
N LYS A 104 -22.22 4.58 -5.21
CA LYS A 104 -22.89 3.37 -5.73
C LYS A 104 -23.67 3.68 -7.01
N GLU A 105 -24.35 4.82 -7.10
CA GLU A 105 -25.03 5.29 -8.32
C GLU A 105 -24.04 5.46 -9.48
N LEU A 106 -22.88 6.06 -9.20
CA LEU A 106 -21.80 6.25 -10.18
C LEU A 106 -20.94 4.99 -10.44
N LYS A 107 -21.27 3.87 -9.80
CA LYS A 107 -20.51 2.59 -9.89
C LYS A 107 -19.01 2.72 -9.52
N ILE A 108 -18.68 3.65 -8.65
CA ILE A 108 -17.30 3.86 -8.16
C ILE A 108 -17.00 2.87 -7.04
N LYS A 109 -15.83 2.24 -7.10
CA LYS A 109 -15.39 1.30 -6.06
C LYS A 109 -14.99 2.02 -4.77
N ILE A 110 -15.59 1.63 -3.65
CA ILE A 110 -15.27 2.14 -2.31
C ILE A 110 -14.29 1.17 -1.62
N LEU A 111 -13.26 1.69 -0.97
CA LEU A 111 -12.22 0.90 -0.27
C LEU A 111 -12.47 0.76 1.22
N ASN A 112 -13.27 1.66 1.82
CA ASN A 112 -13.57 1.70 3.27
C ASN A 112 -15.03 2.09 3.52
N GLU A 113 -15.93 1.18 3.33
CA GLU A 113 -17.33 1.36 3.76
C GLU A 113 -17.47 1.47 5.29
#